data_b2bb29a2372e193f5c57150c862cd410
#
_entry.id   b2bb29a2372e193f5c57150c862cd410
#
_cell.length_a   1.000
_cell.length_b   1.000
_cell.length_c   1.000
_cell.angle_alpha   90.00
_cell.angle_beta   90.00
_cell.angle_gamma   90.00
#
_symmetry.space_group_name_H-M   'P 1'
#
loop_
_entity.id
_entity.type
_entity.pdbx_description
1 polymer ?
#
loop_
_entity_poly.entity_id
_entity_poly.type
_entity_poly.pdbx_seq_one_letter_code
_entity_poly.pdbx_strand_id
1 'polypeptide(L)' 'MLSENEAYLSSVKTRLLQYEKAGVKLYLDGNPSDADHILQKCVREDATYMADYIADEAGKVKEIRYDQISGTIPLEY' A
#
# COMPACT_ATOMS: atom_id res chain seq x y z
N MET A 1 9.70 4.48 22.38
CA MET A 1 8.59 5.21 21.77
C MET A 1 8.82 5.35 20.27
N LEU A 2 7.80 5.02 19.49
CA LEU A 2 7.93 5.09 18.05
C LEU A 2 7.74 6.51 17.55
N SER A 3 8.47 6.88 16.50
CA SER A 3 8.22 8.13 15.82
C SER A 3 6.91 8.04 15.08
N GLU A 4 6.42 9.17 14.58
CA GLU A 4 5.17 9.17 13.82
C GLU A 4 5.27 8.28 12.58
N ASN A 5 6.43 8.33 11.91
CA ASN A 5 6.65 7.51 10.73
C ASN A 5 6.64 6.02 11.07
N GLU A 6 7.29 5.66 12.16
CA GLU A 6 7.33 4.27 12.57
C GLU A 6 5.95 3.76 12.96
N ALA A 7 5.18 4.59 13.65
CA ALA A 7 3.83 4.20 14.01
C ALA A 7 2.95 4.02 12.77
N TYR A 8 3.09 4.92 11.81
CA TYR A 8 2.34 4.82 10.57
C TYR A 8 2.72 3.55 9.81
N LEU A 9 4.00 3.28 9.68
CA LEU A 9 4.47 2.10 8.94
C LEU A 9 4.05 0.82 9.64
N SER A 10 4.05 0.82 10.96
CA SER A 10 3.60 -0.35 11.72
C SER A 10 2.11 -0.62 11.46
N SER A 11 1.30 0.42 11.41
CA SER A 11 -0.12 0.29 11.08
C SER A 11 -0.34 -0.26 9.69
N VAL A 12 0.41 0.27 8.73
CA VAL A 12 0.31 -0.18 7.34
C VAL A 12 0.70 -1.64 7.23
N LYS A 13 1.79 -2.02 7.90
CA LYS A 13 2.25 -3.40 7.88
C LYS A 13 1.19 -4.34 8.42
N THR A 14 0.60 -4.01 9.57
CA THR A 14 -0.41 -4.85 10.18
C THR A 14 -1.60 -5.03 9.24
N ARG A 15 -2.03 -3.94 8.61
CA ARG A 15 -3.16 -3.99 7.71
C ARG A 15 -2.86 -4.84 6.49
N LEU A 16 -1.69 -4.66 5.89
CA LEU A 16 -1.31 -5.43 4.72
C LEU A 16 -1.22 -6.92 5.02
N LEU A 17 -0.66 -7.26 6.18
CA LEU A 17 -0.56 -8.66 6.57
C LEU A 17 -1.94 -9.28 6.79
N GLN A 18 -2.86 -8.53 7.34
CA GLN A 18 -4.21 -9.02 7.55
C GLN A 18 -4.91 -9.29 6.21
N TYR A 19 -4.76 -8.39 5.27
CA TYR A 19 -5.35 -8.60 3.95
C TYR A 19 -4.70 -9.78 3.24
N GLU A 20 -3.39 -9.91 3.37
CA GLU A 20 -2.69 -11.02 2.75
C GLU A 20 -3.18 -12.36 3.29
N LYS A 21 -3.37 -12.44 4.60
CA LYS A 21 -3.89 -13.65 5.23
C LYS A 21 -5.31 -13.96 4.78
N ALA A 22 -6.06 -12.94 4.47
CA ALA A 22 -7.44 -13.11 4.01
C ALA A 22 -7.53 -13.48 2.52
N GLY A 23 -6.40 -13.59 1.85
CA GLY A 23 -6.38 -13.96 0.45
C GLY A 23 -6.51 -12.79 -0.51
N VAL A 24 -6.39 -11.58 0.00
CA VAL A 24 -6.45 -10.39 -0.84
C VAL A 24 -5.17 -10.30 -1.66
N LYS A 25 -5.30 -10.01 -2.94
CA LYS A 25 -4.16 -9.87 -3.82
C LYS A 25 -3.56 -8.48 -3.71
N LEU A 26 -2.24 -8.43 -3.62
CA LEU A 26 -1.54 -7.16 -3.50
C LEU A 26 -0.73 -6.89 -4.75
N TYR A 27 -0.79 -5.65 -5.22
CA TYR A 27 -0.07 -5.23 -6.41
C TYR A 27 0.75 -3.99 -6.10
N LEU A 28 1.91 -3.92 -6.72
CA LEU A 28 2.79 -2.77 -6.59
C LEU A 28 3.18 -2.32 -7.99
N ASP A 29 2.77 -1.10 -8.35
CA ASP A 29 3.03 -0.54 -9.68
C ASP A 29 2.58 -1.49 -10.79
N GLY A 30 1.42 -2.12 -10.58
CA GLY A 30 0.84 -3.00 -11.59
C GLY A 30 1.33 -4.42 -11.57
N ASN A 31 2.28 -4.75 -10.70
CA ASN A 31 2.86 -6.09 -10.62
C ASN A 31 2.44 -6.78 -9.34
N PRO A 32 2.17 -8.10 -9.39
CA PRO A 32 1.85 -8.83 -8.17
C PRO A 32 2.96 -8.66 -7.13
N SER A 33 2.58 -8.45 -5.88
CA SER A 33 3.54 -8.22 -4.83
C SER A 33 3.02 -8.81 -3.53
N ASP A 34 3.66 -8.46 -2.42
CA ASP A 34 3.23 -8.91 -1.11
C ASP A 34 3.45 -7.78 -0.11
N ALA A 35 2.97 -8.02 1.13
CA ALA A 35 3.03 -6.99 2.16
C ALA A 35 4.46 -6.54 2.42
N ASP A 36 5.37 -7.49 2.43
CA ASP A 36 6.77 -7.20 2.74
C ASP A 36 7.40 -6.28 1.71
N HIS A 37 7.24 -6.61 0.44
CA HIS A 37 7.82 -5.81 -0.64
C HIS A 37 7.21 -4.42 -0.70
N ILE A 38 5.91 -4.33 -0.52
CA ILE A 38 5.23 -3.05 -0.55
C ILE A 38 5.76 -2.17 0.57
N LEU A 39 5.88 -2.75 1.77
CA LEU A 39 6.35 -2.00 2.91
C LEU A 39 7.79 -1.53 2.71
N GLN A 40 8.64 -2.40 2.18
CA GLN A 40 10.03 -2.04 1.92
C GLN A 40 10.13 -0.88 0.93
N LYS A 41 9.32 -0.90 -0.10
CA LYS A 41 9.33 0.18 -1.07
C LYS A 41 8.93 1.48 -0.42
N CYS A 42 7.89 1.47 0.39
CA CYS A 42 7.43 2.68 1.05
C CYS A 42 8.49 3.25 1.97
N VAL A 43 9.27 2.38 2.63
CA VAL A 43 10.28 2.83 3.55
C VAL A 43 11.54 3.32 2.83
N ARG A 44 11.97 2.55 1.84
CA ARG A 44 13.29 2.79 1.26
C ARG A 44 13.34 3.94 0.28
N GLU A 45 12.26 4.19 -0.41
CA GLU A 45 12.30 5.16 -1.51
C GLU A 45 11.69 6.48 -1.16
N ASP A 46 11.21 6.60 0.07
CA ASP A 46 10.60 7.87 0.49
C ASP A 46 9.61 8.35 -0.57
N ALA A 47 8.93 7.41 -1.18
CA ALA A 47 8.01 7.70 -2.26
C ALA A 47 6.60 7.69 -1.75
N THR A 48 5.76 8.46 -2.42
CA THR A 48 4.35 8.49 -2.08
C THR A 48 3.62 7.47 -2.92
N TYR A 49 2.81 6.65 -2.27
CA TYR A 49 2.01 5.65 -2.94
C TYR A 49 0.54 5.88 -2.69
N MET A 50 -0.25 5.60 -3.69
CA MET A 50 -1.69 5.66 -3.56
C MET A 50 -2.22 4.23 -3.51
N ALA A 51 -3.04 3.94 -2.50
CA ALA A 51 -3.65 2.62 -2.37
C ALA A 51 -5.04 2.64 -2.96
N ASP A 52 -5.28 1.74 -3.90
CA ASP A 52 -6.58 1.60 -4.54
C ASP A 52 -7.18 0.27 -4.10
N TYR A 53 -8.29 0.34 -3.40
CA TYR A 53 -8.96 -0.84 -2.86
C TYR A 53 -10.06 -1.27 -3.80
N ILE A 54 -9.96 -2.50 -4.28
CA ILE A 54 -10.93 -3.03 -5.23
C ILE A 54 -11.77 -4.09 -4.54
N ALA A 55 -13.08 -3.89 -4.54
CA ALA A 55 -14.00 -4.78 -3.85
C ALA A 55 -14.66 -5.73 -4.83
N ASP A 56 -15.09 -6.88 -4.30
CA ASP A 56 -15.87 -7.81 -5.08
C ASP A 56 -17.35 -7.44 -4.99
N GLU A 57 -18.20 -8.29 -5.58
CA GLU A 57 -19.63 -8.03 -5.63
C GLU A 57 -20.26 -7.98 -4.24
N ALA A 58 -19.66 -8.68 -3.29
CA ALA A 58 -20.16 -8.70 -1.91
C ALA A 58 -19.67 -7.52 -1.10
N GLY A 59 -18.85 -6.67 -1.68
CA GLY A 59 -18.32 -5.52 -0.98
C GLY A 59 -17.05 -5.80 -0.20
N LYS A 60 -16.48 -6.99 -0.35
CA LYS A 60 -15.24 -7.32 0.33
C LYS A 60 -14.05 -6.94 -0.54
N VAL A 61 -13.00 -6.46 0.08
CA VAL A 61 -11.78 -6.13 -0.64
C VAL A 61 -11.18 -7.41 -1.21
N LYS A 62 -10.98 -7.44 -2.52
CA LYS A 62 -10.38 -8.60 -3.18
C LYS A 62 -8.98 -8.33 -3.67
N GLU A 63 -8.62 -7.08 -3.87
CA GLU A 63 -7.25 -6.73 -4.22
C GLU A 63 -6.97 -5.29 -3.83
N ILE A 64 -5.70 -5.02 -3.58
CA ILE A 64 -5.25 -3.68 -3.25
C ILE A 64 -4.09 -3.36 -4.18
N ARG A 65 -4.16 -2.22 -4.83
CA ARG A 65 -3.13 -1.78 -5.75
C ARG A 65 -2.42 -0.56 -5.20
N TYR A 66 -1.13 -0.67 -5.08
CA TYR A 66 -0.29 0.43 -4.66
C TYR A 66 0.43 0.96 -5.87
N ASP A 67 0.15 2.20 -6.22
CA ASP A 67 0.79 2.84 -7.36
C ASP A 67 1.57 4.04 -6.87
N GLN A 68 2.79 4.14 -7.32
CA GLN A 68 3.64 5.26 -6.94
C GLN A 68 3.13 6.53 -7.61
N ILE A 69 2.93 7.55 -6.81
CA ILE A 69 2.56 8.85 -7.34
C ILE A 69 3.85 9.53 -7.74
N SER A 70 3.88 10.04 -8.95
CA SER A 70 5.04 10.71 -9.46
C SER A 70 5.56 11.74 -8.46
N GLY A 71 6.88 11.77 -8.27
CA GLY A 71 7.47 12.63 -7.28
C GLY A 71 7.13 14.10 -7.47
N THR A 72 6.89 14.50 -8.70
CA THR A 72 6.50 15.87 -8.96
C THR A 72 5.02 15.89 -9.27
N ILE A 73 4.26 16.41 -8.36
CA ILE A 73 2.82 16.54 -8.57
C ILE A 73 2.57 17.95 -9.03
N PRO A 74 2.04 18.11 -10.23
CA PRO A 74 1.71 19.46 -10.70
C PRO A 74 0.61 20.03 -9.83
N LEU A 75 0.92 21.11 -9.19
CA LEU A 75 -0.05 21.76 -8.32
C LEU A 75 -0.71 22.95 -8.97
N GLU A 76 -0.32 23.22 -10.14
CA GLU A 76 -0.92 24.34 -10.85
C GLU A 76 -2.21 23.90 -11.52
N TYR A 77 -3.11 24.76 -11.53
CA TYR A 77 -4.39 24.53 -12.17
C TYR A 77 -4.82 25.80 -12.84
#